data_fa82de7d4e50895299a47383543212f3
#
_entry.id   fa82de7d4e50895299a47383543212f3
#
_cell.length_a   1.000
_cell.length_b   1.000
_cell.length_c   1.000
_cell.angle_alpha   90.00
_cell.angle_beta   90.00
_cell.angle_gamma   90.00
#
_symmetry.space_group_name_H-M   'P 1'
#
loop_
_entity.id
_entity.type
_entity.pdbx_description
1 polymer ?
#
loop_
_entity_poly.entity_id
_entity_poly.type
_entity_poly.pdbx_seq_one_letter_code
_entity_poly.pdbx_strand_id
1 'polypeptide(L)'
;QYRNDMILNLVDMVGSEIPQEKDLLQTALAVHDRASKVQASMDNPTPEMLEAYLNVQDSVRYALGYLLFEAAKIPALKEDYGLFVFQEQLKGLEKRIEDKRNYFNYSVRKYNDYICSKMVASWLGCKKRSCFDDDIETLTEE
;
A
#
# COMPACT_ATOMS: atom_id res chain seq x y z
N GLN A 1 -0.21 -5.27 6.26
CA GLN A 1 -0.83 -5.12 7.59
C GLN A 1 -0.18 -4.02 8.39
N TYR A 2 1.14 -4.04 8.61
CA TYR A 2 1.84 -3.07 9.46
C TYR A 2 1.57 -1.59 9.08
N ARG A 3 1.53 -1.27 7.76
CA ARG A 3 1.17 0.09 7.31
C ARG A 3 -0.28 0.46 7.64
N ASN A 4 -1.19 -0.50 7.58
CA ASN A 4 -2.58 -0.28 7.94
C ASN A 4 -2.73 0.00 9.45
N ASP A 5 -2.02 -0.76 10.28
CA ASP A 5 -2.05 -0.58 11.73
C ASP A 5 -1.46 0.79 12.16
N MET A 6 -0.58 1.36 11.35
CA MET A 6 -0.04 2.72 11.58
C MET A 6 -1.11 3.81 11.52
N ILE A 7 -2.25 3.61 10.81
CA ILE A 7 -3.36 4.57 10.83
C ILE A 7 -3.90 4.74 12.25
N LEU A 8 -4.13 3.64 12.97
CA LEU A 8 -4.65 3.68 14.34
C LEU A 8 -3.69 4.44 15.27
N ASN A 9 -2.40 4.11 15.18
CA ASN A 9 -1.38 4.76 15.99
C ASN A 9 -1.34 6.27 15.73
N LEU A 10 -1.44 6.69 14.47
CA LEU A 10 -1.41 8.11 14.13
C LEU A 10 -2.70 8.81 14.56
N VAL A 11 -3.86 8.18 14.40
CA VAL A 11 -5.15 8.72 14.90
C VAL A 11 -5.10 8.91 16.42
N ASP A 12 -4.54 7.97 17.17
CA ASP A 12 -4.40 8.08 18.63
C ASP A 12 -3.45 9.22 19.03
N MET A 13 -2.35 9.40 18.29
CA MET A 13 -1.37 10.46 18.56
C MET A 13 -1.90 11.86 18.27
N VAL A 14 -2.67 12.03 17.20
CA VAL A 14 -3.07 13.38 16.73
C VAL A 14 -4.53 13.71 17.01
N GLY A 15 -5.35 12.71 17.32
CA GLY A 15 -6.81 12.88 17.41
C GLY A 15 -7.26 13.87 18.50
N SER A 16 -6.52 13.98 19.61
CA SER A 16 -6.79 14.96 20.67
C SER A 16 -6.45 16.39 20.25
N GLU A 17 -5.47 16.55 19.35
CA GLU A 17 -4.94 17.84 18.93
C GLU A 17 -5.67 18.43 17.71
N ILE A 18 -6.42 17.59 16.98
CA ILE A 18 -7.19 17.98 15.79
C ILE A 18 -8.70 17.67 15.94
N PRO A 19 -9.35 18.03 17.05
CA PRO A 19 -10.75 17.66 17.28
C PRO A 19 -11.73 18.28 16.27
N GLN A 20 -11.33 19.33 15.55
CA GLN A 20 -12.09 19.97 14.47
C GLN A 20 -12.11 19.10 13.20
N GLU A 21 -11.13 18.20 13.03
CA GLU A 21 -10.97 17.33 11.84
C GLU A 21 -11.60 15.95 12.05
N LYS A 22 -12.78 15.89 12.70
CA LYS A 22 -13.51 14.63 12.97
C LYS A 22 -13.76 13.80 11.73
N ASP A 23 -14.12 14.45 10.63
CA ASP A 23 -14.41 13.78 9.36
C ASP A 23 -13.15 13.12 8.78
N LEU A 24 -12.00 13.77 8.94
CA LEU A 24 -10.72 13.22 8.55
C LEU A 24 -10.37 11.97 9.37
N LEU A 25 -10.50 12.05 10.69
CA LEU A 25 -10.23 10.92 11.59
C LEU A 25 -11.16 9.74 11.28
N GLN A 26 -12.45 9.99 11.08
CA GLN A 26 -13.41 8.95 10.71
C GLN A 26 -13.11 8.35 9.34
N THR A 27 -12.72 9.17 8.37
CA THR A 27 -12.31 8.69 7.04
C THR A 27 -11.08 7.79 7.13
N ALA A 28 -10.08 8.16 7.92
CA ALA A 28 -8.88 7.35 8.13
C ALA A 28 -9.21 5.99 8.78
N LEU A 29 -10.09 5.98 9.79
CA LEU A 29 -10.57 4.75 10.43
C LEU A 29 -11.37 3.87 9.46
N ALA A 30 -12.22 4.46 8.61
CA ALA A 30 -12.95 3.72 7.59
C ALA A 30 -12.01 3.09 6.54
N VAL A 31 -10.94 3.78 6.16
CA VAL A 31 -9.89 3.25 5.28
C VAL A 31 -9.18 2.08 5.95
N HIS A 32 -8.82 2.20 7.24
CA HIS A 32 -8.23 1.11 8.03
C HIS A 32 -9.11 -0.14 8.03
N ASP A 33 -10.41 0.02 8.34
CA ASP A 33 -11.36 -1.10 8.40
C ASP A 33 -11.52 -1.78 7.03
N ARG A 34 -11.60 -0.97 5.97
CA ARG A 34 -11.68 -1.50 4.59
C ARG A 34 -10.42 -2.28 4.23
N ALA A 35 -9.25 -1.74 4.56
CA ALA A 35 -7.98 -2.40 4.28
C ALA A 35 -7.84 -3.72 5.03
N SER A 36 -8.27 -3.78 6.29
CA SER A 36 -8.27 -4.99 7.10
C SER A 36 -9.18 -6.08 6.51
N LYS A 37 -10.38 -5.70 6.04
CA LYS A 37 -11.33 -6.63 5.39
C LYS A 37 -10.77 -7.20 4.09
N VAL A 38 -10.22 -6.34 3.22
CA VAL A 38 -9.64 -6.77 1.95
C VAL A 38 -8.43 -7.69 2.22
N GLN A 39 -7.59 -7.36 3.18
CA GLN A 39 -6.44 -8.18 3.54
C GLN A 39 -6.84 -9.56 4.06
N ALA A 40 -7.90 -9.66 4.86
CA ALA A 40 -8.40 -10.94 5.38
C ALA A 40 -8.90 -11.88 4.27
N SER A 41 -9.25 -11.34 3.10
CA SER A 41 -9.72 -12.14 1.95
C SER A 41 -8.61 -12.62 1.00
N MET A 42 -7.32 -12.35 1.30
CA MET A 42 -6.20 -12.54 0.36
C MET A 42 -5.53 -13.93 0.40
N ASP A 43 -6.17 -14.97 0.94
CA ASP A 43 -5.58 -16.31 1.01
C ASP A 43 -5.34 -16.95 -0.37
N ASN A 44 -6.29 -16.75 -1.32
CA ASN A 44 -6.16 -17.18 -2.72
C ASN A 44 -6.69 -16.06 -3.64
N PRO A 45 -5.91 -15.00 -3.87
CA PRO A 45 -6.41 -13.82 -4.55
C PRO A 45 -6.65 -14.06 -6.04
N THR A 46 -7.82 -13.63 -6.52
CA THR A 46 -8.06 -13.43 -7.95
C THR A 46 -7.39 -12.14 -8.44
N PRO A 47 -7.22 -11.93 -9.74
CA PRO A 47 -6.72 -10.67 -10.29
C PRO A 47 -7.50 -9.44 -9.78
N GLU A 48 -8.84 -9.54 -9.73
CA GLU A 48 -9.72 -8.47 -9.28
C GLU A 48 -9.55 -8.19 -7.78
N MET A 49 -9.32 -9.22 -6.96
CA MET A 49 -9.01 -9.07 -5.54
C MET A 49 -7.65 -8.41 -5.33
N LEU A 50 -6.67 -8.72 -6.17
CA LEU A 50 -5.36 -8.08 -6.12
C LEU A 50 -5.46 -6.59 -6.48
N GLU A 51 -6.21 -6.25 -7.52
CA GLU A 51 -6.48 -4.86 -7.88
C GLU A 51 -7.20 -4.10 -6.75
N ALA A 52 -8.24 -4.68 -6.15
CA ALA A 52 -8.92 -4.11 -5.00
C ALA A 52 -7.97 -3.90 -3.81
N TYR A 53 -7.06 -4.84 -3.57
CA TYR A 53 -6.02 -4.70 -2.55
C TYR A 53 -5.08 -3.53 -2.84
N LEU A 54 -4.59 -3.39 -4.06
CA LEU A 54 -3.69 -2.29 -4.45
C LEU A 54 -4.38 -0.93 -4.28
N ASN A 55 -5.62 -0.79 -4.74
CA ASN A 55 -6.42 0.43 -4.59
C ASN A 55 -6.64 0.81 -3.11
N VAL A 56 -6.87 -0.17 -2.24
CA VAL A 56 -7.01 0.06 -0.81
C VAL A 56 -5.66 0.44 -0.18
N GLN A 57 -4.56 -0.16 -0.61
CA GLN A 57 -3.22 0.20 -0.13
C GLN A 57 -2.84 1.64 -0.50
N ASP A 58 -3.26 2.13 -1.66
CA ASP A 58 -3.11 3.55 -2.02
C ASP A 58 -3.97 4.43 -1.12
N SER A 59 -5.21 4.04 -0.83
CA SER A 59 -6.06 4.77 0.12
C SER A 59 -5.44 4.87 1.51
N VAL A 60 -4.79 3.80 2.00
CA VAL A 60 -4.03 3.80 3.27
C VAL A 60 -2.88 4.80 3.22
N ARG A 61 -2.12 4.82 2.12
CA ARG A 61 -1.02 5.78 1.94
C ARG A 61 -1.50 7.23 1.95
N TYR A 62 -2.60 7.51 1.25
CA TYR A 62 -3.19 8.85 1.23
C TYR A 62 -3.72 9.27 2.61
N ALA A 63 -4.40 8.38 3.34
CA ALA A 63 -4.90 8.67 4.67
C ALA A 63 -3.76 9.01 5.64
N LEU A 64 -2.69 8.22 5.66
CA LEU A 64 -1.50 8.50 6.47
C LEU A 64 -0.83 9.82 6.09
N GLY A 65 -0.64 10.09 4.80
CA GLY A 65 -0.05 11.33 4.32
C GLY A 65 -0.86 12.56 4.69
N TYR A 66 -2.19 12.47 4.59
CA TYR A 66 -3.08 13.58 4.92
C TYR A 66 -3.15 13.85 6.42
N LEU A 67 -3.22 12.79 7.25
CA LEU A 67 -3.13 12.94 8.71
C LEU A 67 -1.81 13.60 9.15
N LEU A 68 -0.69 13.18 8.58
CA LEU A 68 0.62 13.79 8.86
C LEU A 68 0.69 15.26 8.41
N PHE A 69 0.08 15.58 7.27
CA PHE A 69 0.00 16.95 6.77
C PHE A 69 -0.80 17.85 7.71
N GLU A 70 -1.94 17.39 8.23
CA GLU A 70 -2.72 18.13 9.21
C GLU A 70 -1.97 18.24 10.56
N ALA A 71 -1.37 17.16 11.03
CA ALA A 71 -0.54 17.18 12.25
C ALA A 71 0.61 18.20 12.18
N ALA A 72 1.25 18.33 11.01
CA ALA A 72 2.35 19.26 10.81
C ALA A 72 1.95 20.75 10.90
N LYS A 73 0.66 21.07 10.81
CA LYS A 73 0.13 22.44 10.99
C LYS A 73 0.03 22.85 12.46
N ILE A 74 0.08 21.87 13.37
CA ILE A 74 -0.10 22.10 14.81
C ILE A 74 1.27 22.27 15.45
N PRO A 75 1.57 23.47 16.05
CA PRO A 75 2.88 23.73 16.64
C PRO A 75 3.29 22.71 17.71
N ALA A 76 2.35 22.29 18.56
CA ALA A 76 2.59 21.31 19.62
C ALA A 76 3.05 19.95 19.07
N LEU A 77 2.48 19.49 17.94
CA LEU A 77 2.83 18.23 17.30
C LEU A 77 4.10 18.33 16.44
N LYS A 78 4.40 19.51 15.94
CA LYS A 78 5.59 19.73 15.08
C LYS A 78 6.91 19.44 15.79
N GLU A 79 6.96 19.66 17.10
CA GLU A 79 8.12 19.40 17.94
C GLU A 79 7.99 18.09 18.75
N ASP A 80 6.92 17.33 18.51
CA ASP A 80 6.68 16.07 19.21
C ASP A 80 7.63 14.97 18.72
N TYR A 81 8.41 14.44 19.66
CA TYR A 81 9.38 13.38 19.37
C TYR A 81 8.71 12.08 18.89
N GLY A 82 7.52 11.77 19.41
CA GLY A 82 6.76 10.58 18.99
C GLY A 82 6.33 10.67 17.53
N LEU A 83 5.87 11.85 17.09
CA LEU A 83 5.50 12.09 15.69
C LEU A 83 6.73 12.01 14.78
N PHE A 84 7.87 12.53 15.20
CA PHE A 84 9.12 12.38 14.44
C PHE A 84 9.52 10.90 14.28
N VAL A 85 9.50 10.12 15.36
CA VAL A 85 9.80 8.68 15.32
C VAL A 85 8.82 7.95 14.42
N PHE A 86 7.53 8.29 14.49
CA PHE A 86 6.50 7.72 13.61
C PHE A 86 6.80 7.99 12.12
N GLN A 87 7.15 9.22 11.77
CA GLN A 87 7.51 9.59 10.40
C GLN A 87 8.71 8.79 9.87
N GLU A 88 9.76 8.62 10.69
CA GLU A 88 10.93 7.82 10.29
C GLU A 88 10.58 6.32 10.16
N GLN A 89 9.71 5.79 11.00
CA GLN A 89 9.22 4.42 10.88
C GLN A 89 8.40 4.23 9.59
N LEU A 90 7.51 5.16 9.28
CA LEU A 90 6.71 5.12 8.05
C LEU A 90 7.61 5.18 6.81
N LYS A 91 8.57 6.10 6.80
CA LYS A 91 9.54 6.23 5.70
C LYS A 91 10.36 4.94 5.50
N GLY A 92 10.85 4.35 6.59
CA GLY A 92 11.56 3.06 6.54
C GLY A 92 10.68 1.92 6.06
N LEU A 93 9.39 1.93 6.39
CA LEU A 93 8.42 0.95 5.92
C LEU A 93 8.14 1.11 4.42
N GLU A 94 7.89 2.33 3.94
CA GLU A 94 7.65 2.61 2.51
C GLU A 94 8.84 2.16 1.65
N LYS A 95 10.06 2.46 2.10
CA LYS A 95 11.27 1.96 1.43
C LYS A 95 11.31 0.43 1.35
N ARG A 96 10.98 -0.27 2.44
CA ARG A 96 10.95 -1.74 2.42
C ARG A 96 9.88 -2.30 1.49
N ILE A 97 8.73 -1.62 1.39
CA ILE A 97 7.67 -2.01 0.45
C ILE A 97 8.17 -1.84 -0.98
N GLU A 98 8.79 -0.72 -1.30
CA GLU A 98 9.39 -0.45 -2.62
C GLU A 98 10.46 -1.50 -2.98
N ASP A 99 11.40 -1.79 -2.08
CA ASP A 99 12.43 -2.79 -2.29
C ASP A 99 11.83 -4.18 -2.58
N LYS A 100 10.76 -4.56 -1.85
CA LYS A 100 10.06 -5.84 -2.07
C LYS A 100 9.32 -5.87 -3.40
N ARG A 101 8.68 -4.78 -3.80
CA ARG A 101 8.05 -4.64 -5.12
C ARG A 101 9.09 -4.78 -6.25
N ASN A 102 10.20 -4.07 -6.14
CA ASN A 102 11.28 -4.12 -7.11
C ASN A 102 11.85 -5.54 -7.25
N TYR A 103 12.08 -6.23 -6.12
CA TYR A 103 12.53 -7.62 -6.13
C TYR A 103 11.52 -8.56 -6.78
N PHE A 104 10.24 -8.40 -6.45
CA PHE A 104 9.16 -9.19 -7.06
C PHE A 104 9.11 -8.97 -8.58
N ASN A 105 9.07 -7.70 -9.02
CA ASN A 105 9.04 -7.33 -10.43
C ASN A 105 10.25 -7.88 -11.20
N TYR A 106 11.43 -7.80 -10.62
CA TYR A 106 12.64 -8.41 -11.19
C TYR A 106 12.47 -9.94 -11.37
N SER A 107 11.95 -10.60 -10.35
CA SER A 107 11.74 -12.07 -10.39
C SER A 107 10.70 -12.46 -11.43
N VAL A 108 9.61 -11.69 -11.55
CA VAL A 108 8.57 -11.91 -12.55
C VAL A 108 9.12 -11.70 -13.97
N ARG A 109 9.88 -10.63 -14.20
CA ARG A 109 10.51 -10.38 -15.51
C ARG A 109 11.44 -11.54 -15.90
N LYS A 110 12.29 -11.98 -14.98
CA LYS A 110 13.16 -13.15 -15.21
C LYS A 110 12.37 -14.43 -15.51
N TYR A 111 11.28 -14.68 -14.80
CA TYR A 111 10.40 -15.80 -15.09
C TYR A 111 9.77 -15.68 -16.48
N ASN A 112 9.24 -14.50 -16.82
CA ASN A 112 8.64 -14.25 -18.13
C ASN A 112 9.64 -14.41 -19.27
N ASP A 113 10.87 -13.91 -19.12
CA ASP A 113 11.96 -14.09 -20.09
C ASP A 113 12.31 -15.57 -20.28
N TYR A 114 12.37 -16.31 -19.17
CA TYR A 114 12.64 -17.74 -19.21
C TYR A 114 11.58 -18.51 -19.98
N ILE A 115 10.27 -18.28 -19.68
CA ILE A 115 9.19 -18.98 -20.40
C ILE A 115 9.09 -18.55 -21.86
N CYS A 116 9.38 -17.27 -22.19
CA CYS A 116 9.41 -16.82 -23.59
C CYS A 116 10.57 -17.44 -24.38
N SER A 117 11.70 -17.70 -23.73
CA SER A 117 12.88 -18.33 -24.38
C SER A 117 12.73 -19.83 -24.62
N LYS A 118 11.75 -20.49 -24.01
CA LYS A 118 11.51 -21.92 -24.11
C LYS A 118 10.25 -22.22 -24.91
N MET A 119 10.40 -22.66 -26.17
CA MET A 119 9.26 -23.11 -27.00
C MET A 119 8.39 -24.16 -26.31
N VAL A 120 8.98 -24.98 -25.44
CA VAL A 120 8.31 -26.02 -24.66
C VAL A 120 7.39 -25.44 -23.56
N ALA A 121 7.71 -24.27 -23.02
CA ALA A 121 6.91 -23.65 -21.96
C ALA A 121 5.52 -23.23 -22.43
N SER A 122 5.39 -22.76 -23.69
CA SER A 122 4.09 -22.48 -24.31
C SER A 122 3.25 -23.74 -24.47
N TRP A 123 3.89 -24.85 -24.85
CA TRP A 123 3.23 -26.14 -25.00
C TRP A 123 2.75 -26.74 -23.67
N LEU A 124 3.48 -26.46 -22.58
CA LEU A 124 3.11 -26.86 -21.21
C LEU A 124 2.07 -25.94 -20.55
N GLY A 125 1.54 -24.94 -21.25
CA GLY A 125 0.53 -24.02 -20.72
C GLY A 125 1.07 -23.01 -19.70
N CYS A 126 2.39 -22.76 -19.66
CA CYS A 126 2.97 -21.74 -18.82
C CYS A 126 2.51 -20.35 -19.28
N LYS A 127 1.98 -19.54 -18.33
CA LYS A 127 1.51 -18.19 -18.61
C LYS A 127 2.47 -17.17 -18.03
N LYS A 128 2.61 -16.04 -18.73
CA LYS A 128 3.30 -14.85 -18.19
C LYS A 128 2.59 -14.36 -16.94
N ARG A 129 3.35 -13.72 -16.04
CA ARG A 129 2.85 -13.08 -14.83
C ARG A 129 2.99 -11.58 -14.94
N SER A 130 2.06 -10.83 -14.36
CA SER A 130 2.08 -9.38 -14.32
C SER A 130 3.02 -8.87 -13.23
N CYS A 131 3.68 -7.74 -13.49
CA CYS A 131 4.44 -6.98 -12.51
C CYS A 131 3.49 -6.08 -11.69
N PHE A 132 3.96 -5.56 -10.55
CA PHE A 132 3.20 -4.61 -9.73
C PHE A 132 3.06 -3.23 -10.39
N ASP A 133 3.99 -2.87 -11.29
CA ASP A 133 4.04 -1.56 -11.94
C ASP A 133 3.70 -1.63 -13.43
N ASP A 134 3.18 -2.79 -13.91
CA ASP A 134 2.58 -2.85 -15.23
C ASP A 134 1.30 -2.01 -15.14
N ASP A 135 1.43 -0.73 -15.52
CA ASP A 135 0.35 0.23 -15.57
C ASP A 135 -0.83 -0.36 -16.34
N ILE A 136 -2.03 -0.06 -15.85
CA ILE A 136 -3.34 -0.40 -16.41
C ILE A 136 -3.48 -0.04 -17.92
N GLU A 137 -2.52 0.67 -18.50
CA GLU A 137 -2.52 1.06 -19.92
C GLU A 137 -2.38 -0.09 -20.92
N THR A 138 -1.94 -1.28 -20.50
CA THR A 138 -1.77 -2.41 -21.43
C THR A 138 -2.97 -3.38 -21.47
N LEU A 139 -4.02 -3.15 -20.71
CA LEU A 139 -5.23 -3.99 -20.72
C LEU A 139 -6.37 -3.45 -21.60
N THR A 140 -6.15 -2.35 -22.34
CA THR A 140 -7.17 -1.76 -23.22
C THR A 140 -6.91 -1.93 -24.72
N GLU A 141 -5.90 -2.72 -25.11
CA GLU A 141 -5.68 -3.09 -26.50
C GLU A 141 -5.73 -4.61 -26.67
N GLU A 142 -6.96 -5.16 -26.70
CA GLU A 142 -7.36 -6.30 -27.53
C GLU A 142 -8.89 -6.33 -27.68
#